data_f064ab90828f507a00760a45df976dd8
#
_entry.id   f064ab90828f507a00760a45df976dd8
#
_cell.length_a   1.000
_cell.length_b   1.000
_cell.length_c   1.000
_cell.angle_alpha   90.00
_cell.angle_beta   90.00
_cell.angle_gamma   90.00
#
_symmetry.space_group_name_H-M   'P 1'
#
loop_
_entity.id
_entity.type
_entity.pdbx_description
1 polymer ?
#
loop_
_entity_poly.entity_id
_entity_poly.type
_entity_poly.pdbx_seq_one_letter_code
_entity_poly.pdbx_strand_id
1 'polypeptide(L)'
;MDIERLEEYREGNQLEAKAAQGGMPDTLWDSYSAFANTDGGCILLGVKERDDHSLYVVGLKDAEKMKKDFWNMVNNRQKISVNLMTEQRVRIEQVDGKDIIVLEVPRAERTTRPVYKGMDPRNGTYRRNHEGDYLCSLEEVSAMFRDAALSSQDAKVLKEMDMTVFCEDTIKSYRQVFRLTHPNHIWNQLEDEVFLRRIGAMAVGDDGQFHPTVAGLLVFGYEYEIVREFPQYFLDYQENRQMATTRWTDRIVSSSGDWSGNLFDFVYKVIPKLTADLKVPFVLKGMQRVDDTPVHKIIREAITNACAHADFYGRRGLVISKTKDGFTFANPGSMRIAKSIAIGGGISDPRNGTVLKIFSLINYGERAGSGLNSIFYVWEHVFHTPAVINEEVGVDRVIVELPNGGHEQDVKAMLELYDNPEELTFPEEEMSEKVFENNQGVDKVTIKQMIIARSVNKLSINANNSIQCADKMSITDGMADKLADIFIFLKDHPKSPTSSIVTLIGLGDTSAKNYLRCLVSLGFIKAEGANKNRTYSAI
;
A
#
# COMPACT_ATOMS: atom_id res chain seq x y z
N MET A 1 -2.36 17.19 15.48
CA MET A 1 -1.29 18.05 16.03
C MET A 1 -1.95 19.00 17.03
N ASP A 2 -1.45 19.06 18.24
CA ASP A 2 -1.91 20.01 19.25
C ASP A 2 -1.16 21.33 19.06
N ILE A 3 -1.86 22.33 18.54
CA ILE A 3 -1.25 23.62 18.16
C ILE A 3 -0.89 24.45 19.40
N GLU A 4 -1.49 24.19 20.56
CA GLU A 4 -1.16 24.87 21.83
C GLU A 4 0.21 24.44 22.39
N ARG A 5 0.77 23.33 21.88
CA ARG A 5 2.07 22.76 22.31
C ARG A 5 3.10 22.71 21.18
N LEU A 6 3.12 23.72 20.32
CA LEU A 6 4.04 23.77 19.17
C LEU A 6 5.51 23.59 19.53
N GLU A 7 5.95 24.03 20.71
CA GLU A 7 7.33 23.89 21.19
C GLU A 7 7.76 22.43 21.45
N GLU A 8 6.80 21.49 21.60
CA GLU A 8 7.06 20.06 21.71
C GLU A 8 7.35 19.40 20.37
N TYR A 9 6.98 20.05 19.25
CA TYR A 9 7.16 19.54 17.90
C TYR A 9 8.49 19.99 17.28
N ARG A 10 8.95 19.21 16.32
CA ARG A 10 10.14 19.45 15.51
C ARG A 10 9.80 19.31 14.04
N GLU A 11 10.51 20.02 13.17
CA GLU A 11 10.44 19.73 11.74
C GLU A 11 10.84 18.28 11.48
N GLY A 12 10.31 17.68 10.41
CA GLY A 12 10.55 16.29 10.08
C GLY A 12 9.80 15.85 8.83
N ASN A 13 9.60 14.56 8.68
CA ASN A 13 8.96 14.00 7.49
C ASN A 13 7.53 14.51 7.23
N GLN A 14 6.84 15.00 8.24
CA GLN A 14 5.42 15.40 8.14
C GLN A 14 5.15 16.83 8.65
N LEU A 15 6.16 17.58 9.03
CA LEU A 15 5.98 18.93 9.56
C LEU A 15 7.05 19.89 9.02
N GLU A 16 6.59 21.05 8.58
CA GLU A 16 7.43 22.16 8.09
C GLU A 16 6.94 23.47 8.67
N ALA A 17 7.82 24.33 9.15
CA ALA A 17 7.50 25.64 9.68
C ALA A 17 8.13 26.77 8.83
N LYS A 18 7.33 27.78 8.54
CA LYS A 18 7.77 28.95 7.76
C LYS A 18 7.32 30.24 8.42
N ALA A 19 8.25 31.15 8.69
CA ALA A 19 7.96 32.45 9.31
C ALA A 19 6.95 33.30 8.52
N ALA A 20 7.02 33.26 7.21
CA ALA A 20 6.11 33.92 6.26
C ALA A 20 5.75 35.39 6.54
N GLN A 21 6.60 36.12 7.30
CA GLN A 21 6.35 37.51 7.70
C GLN A 21 6.46 38.52 6.54
N GLY A 22 7.16 38.14 5.46
CA GLY A 22 7.36 38.97 4.25
C GLY A 22 6.34 38.65 3.13
N GLY A 23 5.37 37.80 3.37
CA GLY A 23 4.41 37.26 2.39
C GLY A 23 4.58 35.78 2.16
N MET A 24 3.90 35.24 1.15
CA MET A 24 3.97 33.80 0.81
C MET A 24 5.37 33.39 0.34
N PRO A 25 6.11 32.55 1.06
CA PRO A 25 7.45 32.15 0.65
C PRO A 25 7.40 31.23 -0.57
N ASP A 26 8.29 31.42 -1.53
CA ASP A 26 8.33 30.61 -2.75
C ASP A 26 8.73 29.14 -2.47
N THR A 27 9.49 28.91 -1.38
CA THR A 27 9.84 27.57 -0.88
C THR A 27 8.65 26.79 -0.32
N LEU A 28 7.48 27.44 -0.12
CA LEU A 28 6.24 26.74 0.22
C LEU A 28 5.90 25.66 -0.81
N TRP A 29 6.12 25.97 -2.08
CA TRP A 29 5.76 25.06 -3.17
C TRP A 29 6.70 23.86 -3.30
N ASP A 30 7.93 23.99 -2.83
CA ASP A 30 8.88 22.88 -2.71
C ASP A 30 8.37 21.89 -1.66
N SER A 31 8.01 22.40 -0.46
CA SER A 31 7.44 21.58 0.63
C SER A 31 6.07 21.00 0.27
N TYR A 32 5.23 21.77 -0.43
CA TYR A 32 3.94 21.27 -0.93
C TYR A 32 4.14 20.09 -1.88
N SER A 33 5.04 20.23 -2.87
CA SER A 33 5.40 19.16 -3.79
C SER A 33 5.96 17.94 -3.02
N ALA A 34 6.89 18.17 -2.10
CA ALA A 34 7.54 17.14 -1.33
C ALA A 34 6.55 16.31 -0.50
N PHE A 35 5.65 16.96 0.24
CA PHE A 35 4.62 16.29 1.01
C PHE A 35 3.64 15.54 0.12
N ALA A 36 3.16 16.16 -0.97
CA ALA A 36 2.24 15.52 -1.90
C ALA A 36 2.81 14.25 -2.54
N ASN A 37 4.10 14.22 -2.84
CA ASN A 37 4.78 13.07 -3.46
C ASN A 37 5.28 12.03 -2.45
N THR A 38 5.23 12.32 -1.13
CA THR A 38 5.69 11.39 -0.09
C THR A 38 4.49 10.92 0.75
N ASP A 39 4.41 11.25 2.01
CA ASP A 39 3.39 10.73 2.93
C ASP A 39 2.37 11.80 3.36
N GLY A 40 2.35 12.94 2.68
CA GLY A 40 1.63 14.11 3.15
C GLY A 40 2.35 14.81 4.29
N GLY A 41 1.77 15.91 4.79
CA GLY A 41 2.34 16.64 5.90
C GLY A 41 1.63 17.96 6.17
N CYS A 42 2.11 18.66 7.18
CA CYS A 42 1.58 19.93 7.64
C CYS A 42 2.61 21.04 7.44
N ILE A 43 2.21 22.15 6.82
CA ILE A 43 3.02 23.36 6.69
C ILE A 43 2.41 24.44 7.59
N LEU A 44 3.20 24.99 8.51
CA LEU A 44 2.81 26.05 9.41
C LEU A 44 3.39 27.39 8.92
N LEU A 45 2.50 28.34 8.61
CA LEU A 45 2.90 29.72 8.28
C LEU A 45 2.73 30.63 9.49
N GLY A 46 3.73 31.44 9.80
CA GLY A 46 3.77 32.26 11.02
C GLY A 46 4.48 31.56 12.18
N VAL A 47 5.18 30.46 11.91
CA VAL A 47 5.96 29.69 12.86
C VAL A 47 7.41 29.64 12.41
N LYS A 48 8.36 29.62 13.34
CA LYS A 48 9.80 29.55 13.09
C LYS A 48 10.44 28.55 14.01
N GLU A 49 11.50 27.92 13.55
CA GLU A 49 12.37 27.05 14.33
C GLU A 49 13.42 27.86 15.12
N ARG A 50 13.72 27.42 16.36
CA ARG A 50 14.83 27.92 17.19
C ARG A 50 16.09 27.12 16.92
N ASP A 51 17.21 27.57 17.49
CA ASP A 51 18.50 26.86 17.39
C ASP A 51 18.50 25.48 18.07
N ASP A 52 17.57 25.22 18.99
CA ASP A 52 17.35 23.93 19.65
C ASP A 52 16.32 23.04 18.92
N HIS A 53 15.96 23.43 17.70
CA HIS A 53 14.93 22.79 16.86
C HIS A 53 13.50 22.86 17.40
N SER A 54 13.23 23.58 18.50
CA SER A 54 11.86 23.81 18.95
C SER A 54 11.15 24.85 18.09
N LEU A 55 9.85 24.67 17.88
CA LEU A 55 9.04 25.61 17.10
C LEU A 55 8.50 26.72 18.01
N TYR A 56 8.39 27.94 17.47
CA TYR A 56 7.75 29.06 18.15
C TYR A 56 6.97 29.96 17.20
N VAL A 57 5.91 30.56 17.72
CA VAL A 57 5.01 31.39 16.94
C VAL A 57 5.56 32.79 16.78
N VAL A 58 5.79 33.23 15.55
CA VAL A 58 6.13 34.61 15.21
C VAL A 58 4.87 35.39 14.79
N GLY A 59 3.86 34.71 14.27
CA GLY A 59 2.60 35.29 13.83
C GLY A 59 2.64 35.89 12.43
N LEU A 60 1.47 36.02 11.84
CA LEU A 60 1.24 36.64 10.53
C LEU A 60 0.65 38.04 10.70
N LYS A 61 1.02 38.98 9.82
CA LYS A 61 0.48 40.35 9.84
C LYS A 61 -0.98 40.42 9.40
N ASP A 62 -1.36 39.59 8.43
CA ASP A 62 -2.69 39.51 7.85
C ASP A 62 -2.91 38.11 7.34
N ALA A 63 -3.41 37.24 8.21
CA ALA A 63 -3.63 35.83 7.93
C ALA A 63 -4.72 35.61 6.88
N GLU A 64 -5.79 36.41 6.90
CA GLU A 64 -6.89 36.30 5.94
C GLU A 64 -6.42 36.65 4.51
N LYS A 65 -5.64 37.72 4.35
CA LYS A 65 -5.06 38.05 3.06
C LYS A 65 -4.13 36.96 2.58
N MET A 66 -3.26 36.43 3.45
CA MET A 66 -2.32 35.36 3.10
C MET A 66 -3.05 34.07 2.71
N LYS A 67 -4.13 33.71 3.39
CA LYS A 67 -5.01 32.58 3.02
C LYS A 67 -5.63 32.78 1.63
N LYS A 68 -6.09 34.01 1.32
CA LYS A 68 -6.62 34.34 -0.01
C LYS A 68 -5.52 34.25 -1.09
N ASP A 69 -4.32 34.75 -0.80
CA ASP A 69 -3.17 34.67 -1.72
C ASP A 69 -2.76 33.20 -1.96
N PHE A 70 -2.77 32.36 -0.91
CA PHE A 70 -2.54 30.91 -1.04
C PHE A 70 -3.55 30.28 -2.00
N TRP A 71 -4.85 30.53 -1.84
CA TRP A 71 -5.89 29.99 -2.72
C TRP A 71 -5.72 30.42 -4.19
N ASN A 72 -5.33 31.68 -4.42
CA ASN A 72 -5.03 32.15 -5.76
C ASN A 72 -3.83 31.44 -6.38
N MET A 73 -2.78 31.19 -5.59
CA MET A 73 -1.56 30.56 -6.04
C MET A 73 -1.70 29.05 -6.24
N VAL A 74 -2.36 28.32 -5.35
CA VAL A 74 -2.53 26.87 -5.46
C VAL A 74 -3.42 26.46 -6.64
N ASN A 75 -4.30 27.36 -7.09
CA ASN A 75 -5.10 27.18 -8.30
C ASN A 75 -4.37 27.61 -9.59
N ASN A 76 -3.18 28.19 -9.47
CA ASN A 76 -2.38 28.60 -10.63
C ASN A 76 -1.41 27.48 -11.03
N ARG A 77 -1.69 26.81 -12.15
CA ARG A 77 -0.83 25.73 -12.67
C ARG A 77 0.61 26.15 -13.03
N GLN A 78 0.88 27.45 -13.14
CA GLN A 78 2.27 27.94 -13.28
C GLN A 78 3.02 27.92 -11.96
N LYS A 79 2.33 27.80 -10.82
CA LYS A 79 2.94 27.71 -9.49
C LYS A 79 3.04 26.27 -9.01
N ILE A 80 1.95 25.50 -9.13
CA ILE A 80 1.88 24.09 -8.75
C ILE A 80 1.00 23.31 -9.73
N SER A 81 1.41 22.13 -10.11
CA SER A 81 0.74 21.30 -11.12
C SER A 81 -0.69 20.90 -10.75
N VAL A 82 -0.94 20.67 -9.47
CA VAL A 82 -2.23 20.18 -8.95
C VAL A 82 -2.56 20.83 -7.61
N ASN A 83 -3.83 21.24 -7.46
CA ASN A 83 -4.40 21.64 -6.19
C ASN A 83 -5.01 20.42 -5.48
N LEU A 84 -4.42 20.02 -4.34
CA LEU A 84 -4.89 18.94 -3.47
C LEU A 84 -5.65 19.46 -2.23
N MET A 85 -5.77 20.80 -2.10
CA MET A 85 -6.29 21.42 -0.90
C MET A 85 -7.81 21.53 -0.93
N THR A 86 -8.40 21.40 0.24
CA THR A 86 -9.81 21.71 0.52
C THR A 86 -9.89 22.80 1.58
N GLU A 87 -11.05 23.45 1.74
CA GLU A 87 -11.23 24.50 2.75
C GLU A 87 -10.87 24.01 4.18
N GLN A 88 -11.18 22.75 4.49
CA GLN A 88 -10.89 22.14 5.80
C GLN A 88 -9.39 21.95 6.05
N ARG A 89 -8.57 21.88 4.99
CA ARG A 89 -7.12 21.68 5.06
C ARG A 89 -6.33 23.00 5.15
N VAL A 90 -7.03 24.14 5.09
CA VAL A 90 -6.43 25.48 5.15
C VAL A 90 -7.11 26.25 6.27
N ARG A 91 -6.50 26.22 7.45
CA ARG A 91 -7.10 26.84 8.66
C ARG A 91 -6.25 28.00 9.15
N ILE A 92 -6.92 29.03 9.67
CA ILE A 92 -6.26 30.06 10.47
C ILE A 92 -6.51 29.66 11.93
N GLU A 93 -5.44 29.60 12.69
CA GLU A 93 -5.45 29.26 14.12
C GLU A 93 -4.79 30.40 14.90
N GLN A 94 -5.24 30.63 16.14
CA GLN A 94 -4.66 31.65 17.00
C GLN A 94 -3.90 31.00 18.17
N VAL A 95 -2.62 31.31 18.28
CA VAL A 95 -1.73 30.82 19.33
C VAL A 95 -1.06 32.00 19.99
N ASP A 96 -1.17 32.13 21.31
CA ASP A 96 -0.62 33.25 22.09
C ASP A 96 -1.03 34.64 21.53
N GLY A 97 -2.28 34.74 21.06
CA GLY A 97 -2.82 35.98 20.47
C GLY A 97 -2.24 36.35 19.10
N LYS A 98 -1.54 35.44 18.43
CA LYS A 98 -0.98 35.61 17.09
C LYS A 98 -1.63 34.63 16.13
N ASP A 99 -1.97 35.09 14.94
CA ASP A 99 -2.53 34.26 13.89
C ASP A 99 -1.44 33.50 13.14
N ILE A 100 -1.69 32.21 12.89
CA ILE A 100 -0.90 31.33 12.03
C ILE A 100 -1.81 30.68 11.00
N ILE A 101 -1.26 30.17 9.89
CA ILE A 101 -1.99 29.34 8.94
C ILE A 101 -1.45 27.92 9.00
N VAL A 102 -2.36 26.95 9.11
CA VAL A 102 -2.10 25.53 9.05
C VAL A 102 -2.54 25.01 7.68
N LEU A 103 -1.58 24.45 6.91
CA LEU A 103 -1.82 23.85 5.60
C LEU A 103 -1.56 22.34 5.71
N GLU A 104 -2.61 21.54 5.65
CA GLU A 104 -2.51 20.07 5.64
C GLU A 104 -2.43 19.57 4.20
N VAL A 105 -1.24 19.28 3.73
CA VAL A 105 -1.00 18.76 2.38
C VAL A 105 -1.15 17.25 2.39
N PRO A 106 -2.14 16.68 1.70
CA PRO A 106 -2.30 15.23 1.66
C PRO A 106 -1.27 14.59 0.73
N ARG A 107 -0.95 13.31 0.96
CA ARG A 107 -0.29 12.49 -0.06
C ARG A 107 -1.18 12.45 -1.30
N ALA A 108 -0.61 12.74 -2.47
CA ALA A 108 -1.33 12.65 -3.72
C ALA A 108 -1.58 11.19 -4.11
N GLU A 109 -2.73 10.92 -4.70
CA GLU A 109 -2.97 9.63 -5.34
C GLU A 109 -1.94 9.37 -6.45
N ARG A 110 -1.61 8.09 -6.71
CA ARG A 110 -0.61 7.75 -7.73
C ARG A 110 -0.94 8.32 -9.12
N THR A 111 -2.22 8.34 -9.48
CA THR A 111 -2.71 8.87 -10.75
C THR A 111 -2.51 10.38 -10.92
N THR A 112 -2.25 11.07 -9.82
CA THR A 112 -2.04 12.52 -9.76
C THR A 112 -0.55 12.87 -9.63
N ARG A 113 0.28 11.93 -9.19
CA ARG A 113 1.74 12.14 -9.08
C ARG A 113 2.42 12.05 -10.44
N PRO A 114 3.51 12.80 -10.69
CA PRO A 114 4.16 13.71 -9.77
C PRO A 114 3.41 15.05 -9.61
N VAL A 115 3.36 15.55 -8.38
CA VAL A 115 2.97 16.93 -8.07
C VAL A 115 4.24 17.78 -8.09
N TYR A 116 4.27 18.85 -8.89
CA TYR A 116 5.49 19.62 -9.11
C TYR A 116 5.25 21.14 -9.14
N LYS A 117 6.23 21.88 -8.67
CA LYS A 117 6.31 23.33 -8.73
C LYS A 117 6.61 23.78 -10.16
N GLY A 118 5.96 24.83 -10.63
CA GLY A 118 6.19 25.40 -11.96
C GLY A 118 5.61 24.55 -13.08
N MET A 119 6.26 24.59 -14.24
CA MET A 119 5.75 23.98 -15.49
C MET A 119 6.54 22.74 -15.93
N ASP A 120 7.69 22.47 -15.35
CA ASP A 120 8.55 21.35 -15.72
C ASP A 120 8.67 20.36 -14.55
N PRO A 121 8.09 19.15 -14.67
CA PRO A 121 8.18 18.14 -13.61
C PRO A 121 9.61 17.73 -13.27
N ARG A 122 10.55 17.82 -14.22
CA ARG A 122 11.96 17.46 -14.00
C ARG A 122 12.68 18.37 -13.02
N ASN A 123 12.26 19.65 -12.95
CA ASN A 123 12.88 20.69 -12.15
C ASN A 123 12.00 21.17 -10.99
N GLY A 124 10.80 20.60 -10.83
CA GLY A 124 9.82 21.04 -9.85
C GLY A 124 9.24 19.94 -8.96
N THR A 125 9.64 18.67 -9.17
CA THR A 125 9.17 17.55 -8.35
C THR A 125 10.09 17.33 -7.17
N TYR A 126 9.55 17.42 -5.96
CA TYR A 126 10.29 17.23 -4.72
C TYR A 126 9.75 16.04 -3.95
N ARG A 127 10.61 15.41 -3.15
CA ARG A 127 10.27 14.40 -2.14
C ARG A 127 10.78 14.84 -0.78
N ARG A 128 10.04 14.49 0.26
CA ARG A 128 10.45 14.73 1.65
C ARG A 128 11.34 13.57 2.13
N ASN A 129 12.46 13.92 2.73
CA ASN A 129 13.31 12.98 3.43
C ASN A 129 13.84 13.66 4.69
N HIS A 130 13.43 13.15 5.86
CA HIS A 130 13.68 13.78 7.15
C HIS A 130 13.16 15.24 7.16
N GLU A 131 14.01 16.24 7.40
CA GLU A 131 13.65 17.66 7.46
C GLU A 131 13.77 18.37 6.10
N GLY A 132 14.26 17.69 5.05
CA GLY A 132 14.60 18.32 3.77
C GLY A 132 13.62 18.00 2.64
N ASP A 133 13.43 19.01 1.78
CA ASP A 133 12.75 18.89 0.50
C ASP A 133 13.81 18.68 -0.60
N TYR A 134 13.87 17.49 -1.19
CA TYR A 134 14.88 17.12 -2.18
C TYR A 134 14.27 17.02 -3.57
N LEU A 135 14.93 17.66 -4.54
CA LEU A 135 14.55 17.55 -5.94
C LEU A 135 14.70 16.09 -6.40
N CYS A 136 13.62 15.54 -6.96
CA CYS A 136 13.63 14.19 -7.51
C CYS A 136 14.53 14.08 -8.74
N SER A 137 15.20 12.94 -8.88
CA SER A 137 15.92 12.57 -10.09
C SER A 137 14.95 12.36 -11.28
N LEU A 138 15.45 12.42 -12.51
CA LEU A 138 14.66 12.11 -13.70
C LEU A 138 14.05 10.72 -13.66
N GLU A 139 14.73 9.80 -13.02
CA GLU A 139 14.29 8.43 -12.87
C GLU A 139 13.09 8.32 -11.94
N GLU A 140 13.13 8.98 -10.77
CA GLU A 140 12.02 9.04 -9.83
C GLU A 140 10.78 9.70 -10.46
N VAL A 141 10.96 10.80 -11.18
CA VAL A 141 9.89 11.47 -11.93
C VAL A 141 9.29 10.53 -12.98
N SER A 142 10.14 9.81 -13.72
CA SER A 142 9.69 8.84 -14.73
C SER A 142 8.95 7.65 -14.11
N ALA A 143 9.39 7.18 -12.94
CA ALA A 143 8.71 6.13 -12.18
C ALA A 143 7.30 6.59 -11.73
N MET A 144 7.17 7.84 -11.23
CA MET A 144 5.87 8.40 -10.87
C MET A 144 4.91 8.48 -12.08
N PHE A 145 5.41 8.88 -13.26
CA PHE A 145 4.59 8.88 -14.48
C PHE A 145 4.18 7.47 -14.91
N ARG A 146 5.06 6.48 -14.82
CA ARG A 146 4.70 5.07 -15.07
C ARG A 146 3.62 4.60 -14.10
N ASP A 147 3.77 4.93 -12.82
CA ASP A 147 2.79 4.57 -11.79
C ASP A 147 1.45 5.29 -11.95
N ALA A 148 1.44 6.48 -12.54
CA ALA A 148 0.21 7.23 -12.83
C ALA A 148 -0.67 6.57 -13.91
N ALA A 149 -0.13 5.66 -14.72
CA ALA A 149 -0.88 4.98 -15.75
C ALA A 149 -2.06 4.19 -15.19
N LEU A 150 -3.22 4.26 -15.87
CA LEU A 150 -4.44 3.54 -15.47
C LEU A 150 -4.35 2.04 -15.78
N SER A 151 -3.63 1.67 -16.84
CA SER A 151 -3.39 0.28 -17.19
C SER A 151 -2.24 -0.31 -16.37
N SER A 152 -2.35 -1.60 -16.05
CA SER A 152 -1.26 -2.35 -15.43
C SER A 152 -0.02 -2.36 -16.33
N GLN A 153 1.17 -2.12 -15.78
CA GLN A 153 2.42 -2.04 -16.54
C GLN A 153 2.72 -3.35 -17.30
N ASP A 154 2.35 -4.46 -16.71
CA ASP A 154 2.58 -5.81 -17.23
C ASP A 154 1.58 -6.27 -18.29
N ALA A 155 0.55 -5.46 -18.58
CA ALA A 155 -0.43 -5.73 -19.63
C ALA A 155 0.05 -5.32 -21.04
N LYS A 156 1.19 -4.60 -21.14
CA LYS A 156 1.79 -4.17 -22.41
C LYS A 156 2.06 -5.37 -23.30
N VAL A 157 1.64 -5.30 -24.58
CA VAL A 157 1.90 -6.31 -25.61
C VAL A 157 3.27 -6.05 -26.26
N LEU A 158 4.10 -7.09 -26.36
CA LEU A 158 5.47 -7.04 -26.91
C LEU A 158 5.46 -7.52 -28.36
N LYS A 159 5.12 -6.63 -29.28
CA LYS A 159 4.90 -6.94 -30.70
C LYS A 159 6.14 -7.48 -31.42
N GLU A 160 7.33 -7.18 -30.92
CA GLU A 160 8.61 -7.63 -31.49
C GLU A 160 9.02 -9.04 -30.99
N MET A 161 8.15 -9.69 -30.22
CA MET A 161 8.39 -11.02 -29.64
C MET A 161 7.25 -11.97 -29.98
N ASP A 162 7.57 -13.24 -30.04
CA ASP A 162 6.63 -14.34 -30.22
C ASP A 162 6.76 -15.38 -29.10
N MET A 163 6.05 -16.50 -29.20
CA MET A 163 6.03 -17.54 -28.16
C MET A 163 7.39 -18.18 -27.90
N THR A 164 8.37 -18.05 -28.80
CA THR A 164 9.71 -18.64 -28.65
C THR A 164 10.53 -18.02 -27.52
N VAL A 165 10.14 -16.84 -27.04
CA VAL A 165 10.79 -16.20 -25.89
C VAL A 165 10.47 -16.90 -24.55
N PHE A 166 9.47 -17.78 -24.54
CA PHE A 166 9.06 -18.51 -23.34
C PHE A 166 9.84 -19.81 -23.14
N CYS A 167 10.10 -20.15 -21.90
CA CYS A 167 10.65 -21.44 -21.49
C CYS A 167 9.55 -22.50 -21.48
N GLU A 168 9.62 -23.47 -22.39
CA GLU A 168 8.62 -24.54 -22.50
C GLU A 168 8.50 -25.35 -21.19
N ASP A 169 9.60 -25.60 -20.51
CA ASP A 169 9.58 -26.38 -19.25
C ASP A 169 8.90 -25.61 -18.12
N THR A 170 9.04 -24.27 -18.10
CA THR A 170 8.29 -23.42 -17.18
C THR A 170 6.79 -23.49 -17.47
N ILE A 171 6.37 -23.43 -18.76
CA ILE A 171 4.97 -23.55 -19.14
C ILE A 171 4.40 -24.92 -18.69
N LYS A 172 5.12 -26.01 -18.98
CA LYS A 172 4.72 -27.37 -18.60
C LYS A 172 4.56 -27.49 -17.07
N SER A 173 5.52 -26.97 -16.32
CA SER A 173 5.52 -26.97 -14.84
C SER A 173 4.33 -26.16 -14.29
N TYR A 174 4.09 -24.95 -14.82
CA TYR A 174 2.96 -24.13 -14.42
C TYR A 174 1.63 -24.83 -14.72
N ARG A 175 1.46 -25.41 -15.90
CA ARG A 175 0.25 -26.16 -16.28
C ARG A 175 0.02 -27.38 -15.41
N GLN A 176 1.10 -28.04 -14.97
CA GLN A 176 0.99 -29.16 -14.02
C GLN A 176 0.45 -28.67 -12.67
N VAL A 177 0.99 -27.58 -12.12
CA VAL A 177 0.51 -26.98 -10.88
C VAL A 177 -0.95 -26.53 -11.02
N PHE A 178 -1.30 -25.85 -12.12
CA PHE A 178 -2.67 -25.44 -12.41
C PHE A 178 -3.64 -26.62 -12.47
N ARG A 179 -3.25 -27.74 -13.09
CA ARG A 179 -4.06 -28.96 -13.16
C ARG A 179 -4.25 -29.60 -11.79
N LEU A 180 -3.23 -29.60 -10.94
CA LEU A 180 -3.33 -30.11 -9.57
C LEU A 180 -4.25 -29.24 -8.71
N THR A 181 -4.18 -27.92 -8.89
CA THR A 181 -5.01 -26.96 -8.16
C THR A 181 -6.46 -26.95 -8.64
N HIS A 182 -6.66 -27.15 -9.96
CA HIS A 182 -7.97 -27.12 -10.62
C HIS A 182 -8.20 -28.36 -11.51
N PRO A 183 -8.39 -29.57 -10.95
CA PRO A 183 -8.41 -30.83 -11.71
C PRO A 183 -9.47 -30.88 -12.81
N ASN A 184 -10.64 -30.27 -12.58
CA ASN A 184 -11.79 -30.31 -13.49
C ASN A 184 -11.96 -29.04 -14.32
N HIS A 185 -10.95 -28.18 -14.37
CA HIS A 185 -11.06 -26.91 -15.10
C HIS A 185 -10.98 -27.13 -16.61
N ILE A 186 -11.87 -26.46 -17.35
CA ILE A 186 -11.95 -26.58 -18.83
C ILE A 186 -10.66 -26.17 -19.53
N TRP A 187 -9.84 -25.29 -18.92
CA TRP A 187 -8.58 -24.85 -19.50
C TRP A 187 -7.48 -25.91 -19.49
N ASN A 188 -7.65 -27.00 -18.75
CA ASN A 188 -6.70 -28.13 -18.76
C ASN A 188 -6.54 -28.79 -20.12
N GLN A 189 -7.55 -28.66 -20.98
CA GLN A 189 -7.59 -29.26 -22.34
C GLN A 189 -7.15 -28.29 -23.44
N LEU A 190 -6.87 -27.04 -23.12
CA LEU A 190 -6.46 -26.04 -24.12
C LEU A 190 -5.01 -26.26 -24.56
N GLU A 191 -4.73 -25.96 -25.81
CA GLU A 191 -3.37 -25.82 -26.33
C GLU A 191 -2.64 -24.69 -25.60
N ASP A 192 -1.28 -24.74 -25.54
CA ASP A 192 -0.46 -23.84 -24.75
C ASP A 192 -0.70 -22.37 -25.11
N GLU A 193 -0.74 -22.04 -26.37
CA GLU A 193 -0.97 -20.66 -26.83
C GLU A 193 -2.33 -20.11 -26.35
N VAL A 194 -3.39 -20.91 -26.48
CA VAL A 194 -4.74 -20.54 -26.06
C VAL A 194 -4.81 -20.43 -24.52
N PHE A 195 -4.16 -21.34 -23.81
CA PHE A 195 -4.06 -21.30 -22.36
C PHE A 195 -3.33 -20.03 -21.89
N LEU A 196 -2.15 -19.74 -22.45
CA LEU A 196 -1.35 -18.56 -22.12
C LEU A 196 -2.13 -17.26 -22.38
N ARG A 197 -2.93 -17.21 -23.42
CA ARG A 197 -3.83 -16.08 -23.68
C ARG A 197 -4.90 -15.95 -22.59
N ARG A 198 -5.51 -17.06 -22.14
CA ARG A 198 -6.55 -17.03 -21.09
C ARG A 198 -6.04 -16.50 -19.76
N ILE A 199 -4.83 -16.86 -19.40
CA ILE A 199 -4.21 -16.36 -18.16
C ILE A 199 -3.67 -14.92 -18.28
N GLY A 200 -3.51 -14.41 -19.52
CA GLY A 200 -3.02 -13.05 -19.79
C GLY A 200 -1.52 -12.97 -20.10
N ALA A 201 -0.85 -14.12 -20.27
CA ALA A 201 0.56 -14.19 -20.66
C ALA A 201 0.79 -13.83 -22.14
N MET A 202 -0.25 -13.96 -22.98
CA MET A 202 -0.26 -13.53 -24.37
C MET A 202 -1.51 -12.69 -24.67
N ALA A 203 -1.42 -11.81 -25.66
CA ALA A 203 -2.54 -11.01 -26.14
C ALA A 203 -2.45 -10.77 -27.63
N VAL A 204 -3.56 -10.32 -28.25
CA VAL A 204 -3.60 -9.98 -29.68
C VAL A 204 -2.98 -8.60 -29.89
N GLY A 205 -1.99 -8.52 -30.78
CA GLY A 205 -1.43 -7.25 -31.25
C GLY A 205 -2.32 -6.54 -32.26
N ASP A 206 -1.93 -5.33 -32.65
CA ASP A 206 -2.66 -4.56 -33.72
C ASP A 206 -2.57 -5.21 -35.11
N ASP A 207 -1.59 -6.10 -35.29
CA ASP A 207 -1.40 -6.93 -36.49
C ASP A 207 -2.32 -8.16 -36.54
N GLY A 208 -3.11 -8.38 -35.46
CA GLY A 208 -4.00 -9.52 -35.32
C GLY A 208 -3.31 -10.83 -34.90
N GLN A 209 -1.99 -10.81 -34.67
CA GLN A 209 -1.22 -11.96 -34.20
C GLN A 209 -1.16 -12.01 -32.66
N PHE A 210 -0.78 -13.19 -32.14
CA PHE A 210 -0.57 -13.36 -30.71
C PHE A 210 0.88 -13.04 -30.34
N HIS A 211 1.04 -12.15 -29.38
CA HIS A 211 2.33 -11.74 -28.85
C HIS A 211 2.38 -11.93 -27.33
N PRO A 212 3.56 -12.16 -26.76
CA PRO A 212 3.75 -12.10 -25.32
C PRO A 212 3.28 -10.77 -24.74
N THR A 213 2.68 -10.82 -23.57
CA THR A 213 2.57 -9.63 -22.73
C THR A 213 3.82 -9.49 -21.86
N VAL A 214 4.05 -8.32 -21.29
CA VAL A 214 5.11 -8.12 -20.30
C VAL A 214 4.96 -9.12 -19.14
N ALA A 215 3.73 -9.39 -18.67
CA ALA A 215 3.48 -10.40 -17.65
C ALA A 215 3.92 -11.79 -18.11
N GLY A 216 3.58 -12.17 -19.35
CA GLY A 216 3.99 -13.45 -19.91
C GLY A 216 5.50 -13.59 -20.00
N LEU A 217 6.19 -12.55 -20.48
CA LEU A 217 7.67 -12.53 -20.56
C LEU A 217 8.30 -12.67 -19.16
N LEU A 218 7.83 -11.90 -18.17
CA LEU A 218 8.36 -11.96 -16.80
C LEU A 218 8.14 -13.32 -16.13
N VAL A 219 6.99 -13.97 -16.36
CA VAL A 219 6.62 -15.22 -15.67
C VAL A 219 7.18 -16.46 -16.36
N PHE A 220 7.26 -16.46 -17.70
CA PHE A 220 7.60 -17.64 -18.50
C PHE A 220 8.81 -17.47 -19.40
N GLY A 221 9.35 -16.25 -19.57
CA GLY A 221 10.45 -15.96 -20.47
C GLY A 221 11.79 -16.51 -20.01
N TYR A 222 12.74 -16.62 -20.92
CA TYR A 222 14.15 -16.80 -20.56
C TYR A 222 14.74 -15.45 -20.12
N GLU A 223 15.67 -15.48 -19.17
CA GLU A 223 16.30 -14.27 -18.62
C GLU A 223 16.89 -13.38 -19.71
N TYR A 224 17.61 -13.95 -20.68
CA TYR A 224 18.20 -13.18 -21.77
C TYR A 224 17.16 -12.51 -22.70
N GLU A 225 15.93 -12.98 -22.73
CA GLU A 225 14.81 -12.31 -23.41
C GLU A 225 14.17 -11.25 -22.49
N ILE A 226 14.05 -11.52 -21.20
CA ILE A 226 13.52 -10.57 -20.22
C ILE A 226 14.40 -9.31 -20.17
N VAL A 227 15.73 -9.43 -20.19
CA VAL A 227 16.62 -8.26 -20.12
C VAL A 227 16.60 -7.39 -21.40
N ARG A 228 16.03 -7.87 -22.51
CA ARG A 228 15.77 -7.04 -23.69
C ARG A 228 14.74 -5.94 -23.43
N GLU A 229 13.69 -6.25 -22.66
CA GLU A 229 12.68 -5.26 -22.23
C GLU A 229 13.08 -4.58 -20.91
N PHE A 230 13.74 -5.31 -19.99
CA PHE A 230 14.13 -4.86 -18.66
C PHE A 230 15.64 -4.97 -18.44
N PRO A 231 16.45 -4.03 -18.92
CA PRO A 231 17.92 -4.16 -18.89
C PRO A 231 18.53 -4.29 -17.49
N GLN A 232 17.80 -3.92 -16.44
CA GLN A 232 18.22 -4.02 -15.04
C GLN A 232 17.51 -5.16 -14.29
N TYR A 233 16.82 -6.04 -15.01
CA TYR A 233 16.16 -7.19 -14.40
C TYR A 233 17.14 -8.06 -13.64
N PHE A 234 16.84 -8.32 -12.38
CA PHE A 234 17.67 -9.14 -11.52
C PHE A 234 16.83 -9.72 -10.38
N LEU A 235 16.87 -11.05 -10.22
CA LEU A 235 16.29 -11.75 -9.10
C LEU A 235 17.42 -12.36 -8.28
N ASP A 236 17.39 -12.18 -6.96
CA ASP A 236 18.43 -12.69 -6.06
C ASP A 236 17.79 -13.23 -4.77
N TYR A 237 17.96 -14.51 -4.52
CA TYR A 237 17.73 -15.11 -3.23
C TYR A 237 19.07 -15.37 -2.54
N GLN A 238 19.15 -14.97 -1.28
CA GLN A 238 20.34 -15.11 -0.45
C GLN A 238 19.99 -15.74 0.89
N GLU A 239 20.71 -16.79 1.27
CA GLU A 239 20.63 -17.37 2.59
C GLU A 239 21.94 -17.19 3.34
N ASN A 240 21.89 -16.64 4.55
CA ASN A 240 23.05 -16.47 5.42
C ASN A 240 22.73 -16.94 6.83
N ARG A 241 23.21 -18.14 7.19
CA ARG A 241 23.01 -18.73 8.52
C ARG A 241 24.15 -18.47 9.49
N GLN A 242 25.32 -18.03 9.01
CA GLN A 242 26.52 -17.85 9.83
C GLN A 242 27.20 -16.51 9.56
N MET A 243 27.39 -15.71 10.58
CA MET A 243 27.88 -14.34 10.47
C MET A 243 29.39 -14.17 10.17
N ALA A 244 30.23 -15.21 10.14
CA ALA A 244 31.66 -14.96 10.33
C ALA A 244 32.57 -15.17 9.12
N THR A 245 32.25 -16.02 8.13
CA THR A 245 33.27 -16.39 7.11
C THR A 245 32.76 -16.52 5.68
N THR A 246 31.45 -16.67 5.47
CA THR A 246 30.85 -16.81 4.13
C THR A 246 29.80 -15.74 3.90
N ARG A 247 29.84 -15.12 2.72
CA ARG A 247 28.92 -14.06 2.33
C ARG A 247 27.47 -14.58 2.22
N TRP A 248 27.29 -15.84 1.83
CA TRP A 248 26.04 -16.58 1.79
C TRP A 248 26.29 -18.08 1.90
N THR A 249 25.36 -18.82 2.46
CA THR A 249 25.38 -20.29 2.55
C THR A 249 24.65 -20.92 1.37
N ASP A 250 23.68 -20.21 0.80
CA ASP A 250 22.95 -20.60 -0.41
C ASP A 250 22.54 -19.35 -1.19
N ARG A 251 22.47 -19.45 -2.53
CA ARG A 251 22.09 -18.33 -3.39
C ARG A 251 21.47 -18.81 -4.69
N ILE A 252 20.41 -18.10 -5.15
CA ILE A 252 19.80 -18.28 -6.45
C ILE A 252 19.74 -16.90 -7.14
N VAL A 253 20.35 -16.78 -8.32
CA VAL A 253 20.33 -15.54 -9.12
C VAL A 253 19.78 -15.81 -10.51
N SER A 254 19.01 -14.87 -11.06
CA SER A 254 18.41 -14.99 -12.39
C SER A 254 19.46 -15.10 -13.51
N SER A 255 20.58 -14.42 -13.35
CA SER A 255 21.66 -14.34 -14.35
C SER A 255 22.69 -15.48 -14.28
N SER A 256 22.42 -16.57 -13.54
CA SER A 256 23.37 -17.69 -13.44
C SER A 256 23.48 -18.52 -14.72
N GLY A 257 22.43 -18.54 -15.54
CA GLY A 257 22.34 -19.37 -16.73
C GLY A 257 21.97 -20.84 -16.46
N ASP A 258 21.82 -21.26 -15.20
CA ASP A 258 21.53 -22.64 -14.82
C ASP A 258 20.03 -22.99 -14.92
N TRP A 259 19.19 -21.98 -15.09
CA TRP A 259 17.73 -22.07 -15.14
C TRP A 259 17.14 -20.93 -15.96
N SER A 260 15.84 -20.91 -16.19
CA SER A 260 15.16 -19.92 -17.03
C SER A 260 15.37 -18.45 -16.60
N GLY A 261 15.55 -18.19 -15.31
CA GLY A 261 15.69 -16.85 -14.74
C GLY A 261 14.37 -16.07 -14.58
N ASN A 262 13.20 -16.67 -14.88
CA ASN A 262 11.90 -16.03 -14.80
C ASN A 262 11.28 -16.07 -13.41
N LEU A 263 10.17 -15.33 -13.23
CA LEU A 263 9.50 -15.21 -11.92
C LEU A 263 8.90 -16.51 -11.43
N PHE A 264 8.31 -17.33 -12.30
CA PHE A 264 7.68 -18.58 -11.86
C PHE A 264 8.70 -19.54 -11.30
N ASP A 265 9.77 -19.81 -12.03
CA ASP A 265 10.83 -20.73 -11.60
C ASP A 265 11.57 -20.18 -10.38
N PHE A 266 11.75 -18.86 -10.28
CA PHE A 266 12.32 -18.23 -9.08
C PHE A 266 11.48 -18.52 -7.84
N VAL A 267 10.18 -18.20 -7.90
CA VAL A 267 9.25 -18.43 -6.80
C VAL A 267 9.21 -19.92 -6.43
N TYR A 268 9.13 -20.80 -7.42
CA TYR A 268 9.09 -22.25 -7.23
C TYR A 268 10.36 -22.81 -6.58
N LYS A 269 11.55 -22.24 -6.89
CA LYS A 269 12.84 -22.64 -6.29
C LYS A 269 13.04 -22.05 -4.89
N VAL A 270 12.55 -20.84 -4.64
CA VAL A 270 12.82 -20.10 -3.39
C VAL A 270 11.89 -20.51 -2.25
N ILE A 271 10.60 -20.77 -2.52
CA ILE A 271 9.64 -21.14 -1.47
C ILE A 271 10.10 -22.34 -0.64
N PRO A 272 10.52 -23.48 -1.22
CA PRO A 272 11.01 -24.61 -0.42
C PRO A 272 12.21 -24.26 0.48
N LYS A 273 13.08 -23.35 0.04
CA LYS A 273 14.21 -22.88 0.85
C LYS A 273 13.78 -21.97 2.00
N LEU A 274 12.84 -21.07 1.75
CA LEU A 274 12.28 -20.21 2.80
C LEU A 274 11.58 -21.03 3.88
N THR A 275 10.86 -22.10 3.48
CA THR A 275 10.02 -22.89 4.39
C THR A 275 10.71 -24.09 5.02
N ALA A 276 11.94 -24.43 4.60
CA ALA A 276 12.65 -25.65 5.00
C ALA A 276 12.81 -25.84 6.53
N ASP A 277 12.93 -24.75 7.29
CA ASP A 277 13.16 -24.79 8.74
C ASP A 277 11.89 -24.51 9.56
N LEU A 278 10.75 -24.34 8.91
CA LEU A 278 9.49 -24.08 9.61
C LEU A 278 8.99 -25.34 10.30
N LYS A 279 8.52 -25.21 11.53
CA LYS A 279 7.87 -26.29 12.27
C LYS A 279 6.50 -26.57 11.65
N VAL A 280 6.25 -27.83 11.30
CA VAL A 280 4.97 -28.30 10.81
C VAL A 280 4.34 -29.19 11.88
N PRO A 281 3.30 -28.72 12.59
CA PRO A 281 2.61 -29.56 13.58
C PRO A 281 1.91 -30.72 12.88
N PHE A 282 1.72 -31.81 13.65
CA PHE A 282 0.98 -32.95 13.14
C PHE A 282 -0.53 -32.64 13.21
N VAL A 283 -1.09 -32.22 12.08
CA VAL A 283 -2.53 -31.95 11.93
C VAL A 283 -3.11 -32.88 10.88
N LEU A 284 -4.26 -33.47 11.18
CA LEU A 284 -5.02 -34.30 10.26
C LEU A 284 -6.31 -33.60 9.83
N LYS A 285 -6.54 -33.45 8.52
CA LYS A 285 -7.86 -33.17 7.94
C LYS A 285 -8.43 -34.48 7.37
N GLY A 286 -9.38 -35.06 8.11
CA GLY A 286 -9.83 -36.43 7.81
C GLY A 286 -8.68 -37.43 7.99
N MET A 287 -8.29 -38.11 6.91
CA MET A 287 -7.19 -39.10 6.89
C MET A 287 -5.88 -38.55 6.28
N GLN A 288 -5.84 -37.29 5.89
CA GLN A 288 -4.67 -36.68 5.28
C GLN A 288 -3.96 -35.77 6.27
N ARG A 289 -2.63 -35.92 6.35
CA ARG A 289 -1.77 -34.96 7.06
C ARG A 289 -1.73 -33.65 6.30
N VAL A 290 -1.80 -32.55 7.04
CA VAL A 290 -1.70 -31.22 6.47
C VAL A 290 -0.32 -30.66 6.78
N ASP A 291 0.47 -30.48 5.74
CA ASP A 291 1.84 -29.93 5.82
C ASP A 291 1.90 -28.43 5.48
N ASP A 292 0.78 -27.84 5.03
CA ASP A 292 0.68 -26.45 4.62
C ASP A 292 0.08 -25.59 5.74
N THR A 293 0.94 -24.93 6.52
CA THR A 293 0.54 -24.12 7.67
C THR A 293 0.22 -22.66 7.28
N PRO A 294 -0.48 -21.88 8.13
CA PRO A 294 -0.65 -20.44 7.91
C PRO A 294 0.65 -19.69 7.61
N VAL A 295 1.77 -20.06 8.26
CA VAL A 295 3.09 -19.46 7.98
C VAL A 295 3.58 -19.77 6.57
N HIS A 296 3.35 -20.98 6.05
CA HIS A 296 3.67 -21.31 4.66
C HIS A 296 2.88 -20.44 3.68
N LYS A 297 1.59 -20.21 3.97
CA LYS A 297 0.73 -19.38 3.13
C LYS A 297 1.22 -17.94 3.06
N ILE A 298 1.53 -17.31 4.21
CA ILE A 298 1.99 -15.92 4.21
C ILE A 298 3.37 -15.74 3.59
N ILE A 299 4.25 -16.73 3.63
CA ILE A 299 5.53 -16.68 2.92
C ILE A 299 5.31 -16.72 1.40
N ARG A 300 4.40 -17.58 0.91
CA ARG A 300 4.01 -17.56 -0.51
C ARG A 300 3.38 -16.22 -0.90
N GLU A 301 2.52 -15.69 -0.05
CA GLU A 301 1.92 -14.37 -0.25
C GLU A 301 2.97 -13.27 -0.30
N ALA A 302 3.96 -13.27 0.61
CA ALA A 302 5.02 -12.27 0.66
C ALA A 302 5.89 -12.25 -0.60
N ILE A 303 6.31 -13.44 -1.09
CA ILE A 303 7.12 -13.51 -2.32
C ILE A 303 6.31 -13.13 -3.56
N THR A 304 5.04 -13.52 -3.63
CA THR A 304 4.15 -13.18 -4.74
C THR A 304 3.85 -11.68 -4.76
N ASN A 305 3.60 -11.07 -3.60
CA ASN A 305 3.43 -9.63 -3.47
C ASN A 305 4.70 -8.87 -3.86
N ALA A 306 5.88 -9.36 -3.47
CA ALA A 306 7.13 -8.77 -3.90
C ALA A 306 7.27 -8.77 -5.43
N CYS A 307 6.90 -9.85 -6.13
CA CYS A 307 6.86 -9.90 -7.59
C CYS A 307 5.80 -8.97 -8.21
N ALA A 308 4.59 -8.97 -7.64
CA ALA A 308 3.46 -8.21 -8.18
C ALA A 308 3.63 -6.69 -8.02
N HIS A 309 4.35 -6.24 -6.99
CA HIS A 309 4.56 -4.83 -6.70
C HIS A 309 5.91 -4.28 -7.19
N ALA A 310 6.82 -5.11 -7.69
CA ALA A 310 8.12 -4.71 -8.20
C ALA A 310 8.02 -3.77 -9.42
N ASP A 311 8.82 -2.70 -9.45
CA ASP A 311 9.07 -1.90 -10.65
C ASP A 311 10.27 -2.50 -11.41
N PHE A 312 10.00 -3.38 -12.36
CA PHE A 312 11.05 -4.02 -13.17
C PHE A 312 11.75 -3.06 -14.15
N TYR A 313 11.18 -1.86 -14.39
CA TYR A 313 11.87 -0.79 -15.13
C TYR A 313 12.85 0.01 -14.26
N GLY A 314 12.85 -0.21 -12.93
CA GLY A 314 13.77 0.43 -11.99
C GLY A 314 15.19 -0.16 -12.06
N ARG A 315 16.13 0.50 -11.39
CA ARG A 315 17.56 0.08 -11.37
C ARG A 315 17.86 -1.05 -10.39
N ARG A 316 16.92 -1.39 -9.53
CA ARG A 316 17.13 -2.38 -8.48
C ARG A 316 16.51 -3.72 -8.85
N GLY A 317 17.15 -4.79 -8.44
CA GLY A 317 16.58 -6.14 -8.54
C GLY A 317 15.65 -6.45 -7.37
N LEU A 318 14.84 -7.50 -7.54
CA LEU A 318 14.08 -8.13 -6.47
C LEU A 318 15.04 -9.00 -5.65
N VAL A 319 15.17 -8.70 -4.36
CA VAL A 319 16.08 -9.43 -3.46
C VAL A 319 15.29 -10.03 -2.30
N ILE A 320 15.46 -11.32 -2.08
CA ILE A 320 14.89 -12.04 -0.95
C ILE A 320 16.02 -12.60 -0.10
N SER A 321 16.02 -12.30 1.18
CA SER A 321 17.05 -12.76 2.10
C SER A 321 16.46 -13.60 3.22
N LYS A 322 17.12 -14.70 3.55
CA LYS A 322 16.84 -15.54 4.71
C LYS A 322 18.04 -15.53 5.63
N THR A 323 17.82 -15.18 6.88
CA THR A 323 18.83 -15.19 7.94
C THR A 323 18.32 -16.02 9.12
N LYS A 324 19.15 -16.16 10.16
CA LYS A 324 18.72 -16.75 11.44
C LYS A 324 17.68 -15.89 12.16
N ASP A 325 17.62 -14.59 11.85
CA ASP A 325 16.81 -13.60 12.55
C ASP A 325 15.47 -13.33 11.82
N GLY A 326 15.24 -13.98 10.65
CA GLY A 326 13.99 -13.85 9.89
C GLY A 326 14.19 -13.72 8.38
N PHE A 327 13.18 -13.16 7.71
CA PHE A 327 13.14 -13.00 6.26
C PHE A 327 13.03 -11.52 5.87
N THR A 328 13.61 -11.18 4.72
CA THR A 328 13.51 -9.86 4.11
C THR A 328 13.11 -9.99 2.65
N PHE A 329 12.07 -9.26 2.23
CA PHE A 329 11.60 -9.15 0.85
C PHE A 329 11.78 -7.71 0.40
N ALA A 330 12.78 -7.47 -0.45
CA ALA A 330 13.14 -6.14 -0.92
C ALA A 330 12.84 -6.02 -2.41
N ASN A 331 11.74 -5.36 -2.75
CA ASN A 331 11.31 -5.16 -4.13
C ASN A 331 11.58 -3.73 -4.61
N PRO A 332 11.96 -3.54 -5.89
CA PRO A 332 12.20 -2.23 -6.47
C PRO A 332 10.90 -1.44 -6.62
N GLY A 333 11.02 -0.12 -6.54
CA GLY A 333 9.93 0.85 -6.67
C GLY A 333 9.39 1.33 -5.33
N SER A 334 8.58 2.39 -5.38
CA SER A 334 7.92 3.00 -4.22
C SER A 334 6.54 2.39 -3.96
N MET A 335 5.97 2.64 -2.80
CA MET A 335 4.59 2.26 -2.50
C MET A 335 3.59 3.08 -3.31
N ARG A 336 2.67 2.40 -4.01
CA ARG A 336 1.61 3.04 -4.80
C ARG A 336 0.47 3.59 -3.93
N ILE A 337 0.20 2.93 -2.83
CA ILE A 337 -0.78 3.33 -1.80
C ILE A 337 -0.05 3.69 -0.50
N ALA A 338 -0.71 4.41 0.39
CA ALA A 338 -0.13 4.74 1.68
C ALA A 338 0.12 3.48 2.52
N LYS A 339 1.19 3.47 3.32
CA LYS A 339 1.60 2.35 4.17
C LYS A 339 0.46 1.88 5.09
N SER A 340 -0.24 2.82 5.72
CA SER A 340 -1.38 2.54 6.61
C SER A 340 -2.52 1.81 5.89
N ILE A 341 -2.82 2.20 4.64
CA ILE A 341 -3.83 1.56 3.81
C ILE A 341 -3.40 0.15 3.42
N ALA A 342 -2.13 -0.04 3.07
CA ALA A 342 -1.59 -1.34 2.71
C ALA A 342 -1.65 -2.34 3.87
N ILE A 343 -1.30 -1.89 5.10
CA ILE A 343 -1.38 -2.70 6.32
C ILE A 343 -2.85 -2.94 6.71
N GLY A 344 -3.70 -1.92 6.61
CA GLY A 344 -5.13 -2.01 6.91
C GLY A 344 -5.90 -2.99 6.01
N GLY A 345 -5.35 -3.33 4.86
CA GLY A 345 -5.96 -4.27 3.91
C GLY A 345 -7.16 -3.68 3.14
N GLY A 346 -7.78 -4.51 2.30
CA GLY A 346 -8.98 -4.15 1.54
C GLY A 346 -8.74 -3.38 0.24
N ILE A 347 -7.52 -2.87 0.00
CA ILE A 347 -7.12 -2.22 -1.26
C ILE A 347 -5.88 -2.90 -1.80
N SER A 348 -5.93 -3.30 -3.07
CA SER A 348 -4.77 -3.83 -3.79
C SER A 348 -4.56 -3.02 -5.06
N ASP A 349 -3.36 -2.44 -5.22
CA ASP A 349 -2.95 -1.69 -6.41
C ASP A 349 -1.58 -2.18 -6.92
N PRO A 350 -1.51 -3.41 -7.44
CA PRO A 350 -0.26 -3.99 -7.91
C PRO A 350 0.22 -3.31 -9.20
N ARG A 351 1.56 -3.13 -9.36
CA ARG A 351 2.17 -2.71 -10.63
C ARG A 351 1.97 -3.74 -11.72
N ASN A 352 2.08 -5.01 -11.34
CA ASN A 352 2.03 -6.16 -12.24
C ASN A 352 0.80 -7.00 -11.92
N GLY A 353 -0.38 -6.44 -12.23
CA GLY A 353 -1.67 -7.05 -11.91
C GLY A 353 -1.94 -8.35 -12.65
N THR A 354 -1.35 -8.53 -13.84
CA THR A 354 -1.45 -9.78 -14.61
C THR A 354 -0.52 -10.84 -14.04
N VAL A 355 0.69 -10.48 -13.59
CA VAL A 355 1.59 -11.38 -12.83
C VAL A 355 0.86 -11.90 -11.59
N LEU A 356 0.26 -10.99 -10.79
CA LEU A 356 -0.53 -11.40 -9.62
C LEU A 356 -1.66 -12.37 -9.99
N LYS A 357 -2.41 -12.08 -11.08
CA LYS A 357 -3.46 -12.97 -11.58
C LYS A 357 -2.91 -14.36 -11.93
N ILE A 358 -1.78 -14.44 -12.61
CA ILE A 358 -1.17 -15.72 -13.00
C ILE A 358 -0.79 -16.53 -11.76
N PHE A 359 -0.19 -15.92 -10.74
CA PHE A 359 0.13 -16.60 -9.49
C PHE A 359 -1.13 -16.98 -8.69
N SER A 360 -2.17 -16.13 -8.65
CA SER A 360 -3.43 -16.45 -7.96
C SER A 360 -4.14 -17.67 -8.55
N LEU A 361 -4.02 -17.90 -9.87
CA LEU A 361 -4.59 -19.08 -10.55
C LEU A 361 -3.98 -20.40 -10.08
N ILE A 362 -2.84 -20.37 -9.41
CA ILE A 362 -2.20 -21.55 -8.81
C ILE A 362 -2.15 -21.48 -7.28
N ASN A 363 -3.05 -20.68 -6.68
CA ASN A 363 -3.14 -20.42 -5.24
C ASN A 363 -1.86 -19.83 -4.60
N TYR A 364 -1.11 -19.04 -5.38
CA TYR A 364 0.00 -18.24 -4.90
C TYR A 364 -0.39 -16.77 -4.97
N GLY A 365 -0.72 -16.17 -3.81
CA GLY A 365 -1.20 -14.80 -3.72
C GLY A 365 -2.71 -14.62 -3.91
N GLU A 366 -3.27 -13.64 -3.22
CA GLU A 366 -4.68 -13.26 -3.28
C GLU A 366 -4.86 -11.84 -3.83
N ARG A 367 -5.97 -11.61 -4.56
CA ARG A 367 -6.28 -10.28 -5.12
C ARG A 367 -7.13 -9.41 -4.20
N ALA A 368 -7.57 -9.94 -3.07
CA ALA A 368 -8.55 -9.28 -2.20
C ALA A 368 -7.99 -8.07 -1.41
N GLY A 369 -6.70 -7.77 -1.50
CA GLY A 369 -6.07 -6.69 -0.74
C GLY A 369 -5.81 -7.03 0.74
N SER A 370 -6.04 -8.26 1.14
CA SER A 370 -5.77 -8.76 2.50
C SER A 370 -4.33 -9.24 2.71
N GLY A 371 -3.55 -9.41 1.62
CA GLY A 371 -2.27 -10.10 1.64
C GLY A 371 -1.27 -9.55 2.66
N LEU A 372 -1.02 -8.23 2.67
CA LEU A 372 -0.08 -7.64 3.63
C LEU A 372 -0.62 -7.68 5.07
N ASN A 373 -1.92 -7.46 5.25
CA ASN A 373 -2.58 -7.56 6.54
C ASN A 373 -2.45 -8.98 7.11
N SER A 374 -2.75 -10.01 6.31
CA SER A 374 -2.61 -11.41 6.71
C SER A 374 -1.16 -11.78 7.03
N ILE A 375 -0.19 -11.28 6.24
CA ILE A 375 1.24 -11.50 6.50
C ILE A 375 1.60 -10.96 7.88
N PHE A 376 1.20 -9.73 8.20
CA PHE A 376 1.55 -9.08 9.46
C PHE A 376 0.87 -9.75 10.65
N TYR A 377 -0.43 -10.03 10.54
CA TYR A 377 -1.19 -10.69 11.59
C TYR A 377 -0.65 -12.07 11.94
N VAL A 378 -0.54 -12.96 10.94
CA VAL A 378 -0.07 -14.32 11.17
C VAL A 378 1.37 -14.33 11.69
N TRP A 379 2.24 -13.46 11.15
CA TRP A 379 3.63 -13.40 11.59
C TRP A 379 3.74 -12.99 13.05
N GLU A 380 3.10 -11.90 13.44
CA GLU A 380 3.12 -11.39 14.82
C GLU A 380 2.49 -12.39 15.80
N HIS A 381 1.40 -13.03 15.40
CA HIS A 381 0.71 -14.01 16.25
C HIS A 381 1.57 -15.25 16.50
N VAL A 382 2.34 -15.72 15.52
CA VAL A 382 3.14 -16.94 15.61
C VAL A 382 4.54 -16.69 16.18
N PHE A 383 5.15 -15.55 15.90
CA PHE A 383 6.54 -15.25 16.32
C PHE A 383 6.61 -14.17 17.41
N HIS A 384 5.48 -13.62 17.86
CA HIS A 384 5.40 -12.55 18.89
C HIS A 384 6.30 -11.36 18.58
N THR A 385 6.55 -11.12 17.31
CA THR A 385 7.39 -10.03 16.80
C THR A 385 6.70 -9.39 15.61
N PRO A 386 6.48 -8.08 15.61
CA PRO A 386 5.78 -7.42 14.52
C PRO A 386 6.56 -7.50 13.21
N ALA A 387 5.85 -7.76 12.12
CA ALA A 387 6.39 -7.56 10.78
C ALA A 387 6.55 -6.05 10.49
N VAL A 388 7.51 -5.69 9.64
CA VAL A 388 7.83 -4.29 9.34
C VAL A 388 7.79 -4.07 7.83
N ILE A 389 7.25 -2.93 7.39
CA ILE A 389 7.36 -2.46 6.02
C ILE A 389 8.01 -1.08 6.00
N ASN A 390 9.08 -0.94 5.22
CA ASN A 390 9.81 0.29 5.05
C ASN A 390 9.91 0.66 3.57
N GLU A 391 9.79 1.96 3.28
CA GLU A 391 10.09 2.55 1.98
C GLU A 391 11.40 3.32 2.10
N GLU A 392 12.44 2.88 1.39
CA GLU A 392 13.73 3.57 1.37
C GLU A 392 13.69 4.68 0.32
N VAL A 393 13.36 5.87 0.76
CA VAL A 393 13.34 7.07 -0.08
C VAL A 393 14.75 7.36 -0.62
N GLY A 394 14.87 7.58 -1.94
CA GLY A 394 16.15 7.79 -2.62
C GLY A 394 16.86 6.51 -3.06
N VAL A 395 16.52 5.36 -2.49
CA VAL A 395 16.97 4.03 -2.96
C VAL A 395 15.94 3.40 -3.88
N ASP A 396 14.71 3.90 -3.86
CA ASP A 396 13.55 3.42 -4.63
C ASP A 396 13.29 1.93 -4.40
N ARG A 397 13.10 1.56 -3.14
CA ARG A 397 12.89 0.19 -2.70
C ARG A 397 11.90 0.10 -1.56
N VAL A 398 11.00 -0.85 -1.64
CA VAL A 398 10.12 -1.26 -0.53
C VAL A 398 10.67 -2.54 0.09
N ILE A 399 10.80 -2.56 1.41
CA ILE A 399 11.32 -3.69 2.16
C ILE A 399 10.27 -4.17 3.14
N VAL A 400 9.86 -5.42 3.03
CA VAL A 400 9.06 -6.14 4.02
C VAL A 400 9.99 -7.05 4.81
N GLU A 401 10.04 -6.84 6.11
CA GLU A 401 10.84 -7.62 7.05
C GLU A 401 9.93 -8.44 7.94
N LEU A 402 10.26 -9.72 8.08
CA LEU A 402 9.60 -10.69 8.93
C LEU A 402 10.59 -11.20 9.98
N PRO A 403 10.89 -10.40 11.02
CA PRO A 403 11.88 -10.76 12.04
C PRO A 403 11.28 -11.77 13.02
N ASN A 404 12.05 -12.80 13.41
CA ASN A 404 11.61 -13.76 14.42
C ASN A 404 11.91 -13.32 15.86
N GLY A 405 12.61 -12.19 16.06
CA GLY A 405 12.95 -11.64 17.36
C GLY A 405 13.78 -12.58 18.26
N GLY A 406 14.38 -13.63 17.69
CA GLY A 406 15.02 -14.69 18.46
C GLY A 406 14.03 -15.69 19.08
N HIS A 407 12.73 -15.54 18.82
CA HIS A 407 11.69 -16.46 19.27
C HIS A 407 11.58 -17.68 18.36
N GLU A 408 11.27 -18.82 18.96
CA GLU A 408 10.83 -19.99 18.20
C GLU A 408 9.37 -19.81 17.77
N GLN A 409 9.01 -20.49 16.67
CA GLN A 409 7.64 -20.55 16.18
C GLN A 409 6.69 -21.11 17.25
N ASP A 410 5.66 -20.35 17.64
CA ASP A 410 4.62 -20.77 18.55
C ASP A 410 3.65 -21.73 17.83
N VAL A 411 3.85 -23.03 18.11
CA VAL A 411 3.04 -24.09 17.49
C VAL A 411 1.59 -24.02 17.95
N LYS A 412 1.31 -23.58 19.20
CA LYS A 412 -0.07 -23.47 19.70
C LYS A 412 -0.82 -22.35 19.00
N ALA A 413 -0.23 -21.16 18.94
CA ALA A 413 -0.80 -20.04 18.20
C ALA A 413 -1.04 -20.39 16.73
N MET A 414 -0.11 -21.11 16.10
CA MET A 414 -0.27 -21.56 14.72
C MET A 414 -1.42 -22.56 14.54
N LEU A 415 -1.69 -23.42 15.53
CA LEU A 415 -2.82 -24.34 15.49
C LEU A 415 -4.16 -23.61 15.66
N GLU A 416 -4.23 -22.59 16.51
CA GLU A 416 -5.40 -21.75 16.69
C GLU A 416 -5.79 -21.06 15.36
N LEU A 417 -4.81 -20.50 14.64
CA LEU A 417 -5.01 -19.94 13.29
C LEU A 417 -5.42 -20.98 12.25
N TYR A 418 -5.05 -22.22 12.46
CA TYR A 418 -5.40 -23.31 11.56
C TYR A 418 -6.87 -23.73 11.68
N ASP A 419 -7.38 -23.71 12.92
CA ASP A 419 -8.78 -24.07 13.21
C ASP A 419 -9.75 -22.95 12.79
N ASN A 420 -9.26 -21.70 12.71
CA ASN A 420 -10.02 -20.51 12.32
C ASN A 420 -9.43 -19.82 11.07
N PRO A 421 -9.47 -20.46 9.89
CA PRO A 421 -8.85 -19.92 8.68
C PRO A 421 -9.50 -18.63 8.16
N GLU A 422 -10.67 -18.24 8.65
CA GLU A 422 -11.34 -16.98 8.33
C GLU A 422 -10.80 -15.79 9.16
N GLU A 423 -10.01 -16.05 10.20
CA GLU A 423 -9.42 -15.08 11.12
C GLU A 423 -7.93 -14.81 10.83
N LEU A 424 -7.45 -15.03 9.61
CA LEU A 424 -6.04 -14.77 9.22
C LEU A 424 -5.74 -13.27 8.97
N THR A 425 -6.52 -12.38 9.58
CA THR A 425 -6.34 -10.94 9.50
C THR A 425 -6.52 -10.34 10.89
N PHE A 426 -5.91 -9.19 11.13
CA PHE A 426 -6.16 -8.48 12.38
C PHE A 426 -7.66 -8.32 12.62
N PRO A 427 -8.15 -8.58 13.86
CA PRO A 427 -9.49 -8.19 14.24
C PRO A 427 -9.74 -6.72 13.93
N GLU A 428 -10.95 -6.37 13.49
CA GLU A 428 -11.28 -4.99 13.07
C GLU A 428 -10.93 -3.95 14.15
N GLU A 429 -11.00 -4.31 15.43
CA GLU A 429 -10.67 -3.45 16.57
C GLU A 429 -9.15 -3.22 16.70
N GLU A 430 -8.32 -4.26 16.64
CA GLU A 430 -6.85 -4.16 16.73
C GLU A 430 -6.26 -3.47 15.49
N MET A 431 -6.87 -3.67 14.32
CA MET A 431 -6.43 -3.04 13.09
C MET A 431 -6.60 -1.52 13.16
N SER A 432 -7.67 -1.05 13.79
CA SER A 432 -7.91 0.38 14.01
C SER A 432 -6.82 0.97 14.89
N GLU A 433 -6.47 0.33 15.99
CA GLU A 433 -5.42 0.78 16.91
C GLU A 433 -4.04 0.79 16.22
N LYS A 434 -3.64 -0.27 15.53
CA LYS A 434 -2.31 -0.36 14.87
C LYS A 434 -2.14 0.62 13.69
N VAL A 435 -3.20 0.88 12.94
CA VAL A 435 -3.19 1.91 11.89
C VAL A 435 -3.07 3.31 12.51
N PHE A 436 -3.67 3.53 13.70
CA PHE A 436 -3.62 4.80 14.40
C PHE A 436 -2.34 4.99 15.24
N GLU A 437 -1.77 3.96 15.84
CA GLU A 437 -0.50 4.03 16.59
C GLU A 437 0.70 4.35 15.68
N ASN A 438 0.70 3.85 14.44
CA ASN A 438 1.77 4.12 13.46
C ASN A 438 1.62 5.47 12.74
N ASN A 439 0.51 6.20 12.92
CA ASN A 439 0.26 7.49 12.27
C ASN A 439 -0.40 8.45 13.25
N GLN A 440 0.35 9.37 13.84
CA GLN A 440 -0.17 10.52 14.60
C GLN A 440 -0.96 11.53 13.73
N GLY A 441 -1.45 11.13 12.55
CA GLY A 441 -2.22 11.98 11.65
C GLY A 441 -2.83 11.20 10.50
N VAL A 442 -3.76 10.27 10.78
CA VAL A 442 -4.54 9.63 9.70
C VAL A 442 -5.40 10.71 9.05
N ASP A 443 -5.09 11.04 7.80
CA ASP A 443 -5.83 12.04 7.06
C ASP A 443 -7.20 11.53 6.58
N LYS A 444 -8.09 12.47 6.26
CA LYS A 444 -9.43 12.16 5.77
C LYS A 444 -9.44 11.26 4.52
N VAL A 445 -8.43 11.38 3.65
CA VAL A 445 -8.32 10.60 2.43
C VAL A 445 -8.05 9.14 2.76
N THR A 446 -7.16 8.87 3.70
CA THR A 446 -6.88 7.53 4.21
C THR A 446 -8.13 6.90 4.83
N ILE A 447 -8.85 7.63 5.69
CA ILE A 447 -10.10 7.18 6.31
C ILE A 447 -11.16 6.89 5.24
N LYS A 448 -11.32 7.78 4.26
CA LYS A 448 -12.23 7.61 3.13
C LYS A 448 -11.93 6.34 2.35
N GLN A 449 -10.66 6.09 2.03
CA GLN A 449 -10.24 4.90 1.29
C GLN A 449 -10.49 3.62 2.11
N MET A 450 -10.24 3.64 3.41
CA MET A 450 -10.57 2.53 4.31
C MET A 450 -12.07 2.24 4.36
N ILE A 451 -12.92 3.27 4.41
CA ILE A 451 -14.38 3.13 4.37
C ILE A 451 -14.84 2.49 3.06
N ILE A 452 -14.30 2.94 1.92
CA ILE A 452 -14.60 2.38 0.60
C ILE A 452 -14.18 0.91 0.55
N ALA A 453 -12.96 0.59 0.98
CA ALA A 453 -12.43 -0.77 0.99
C ALA A 453 -13.27 -1.73 1.82
N ARG A 454 -13.62 -1.35 3.06
CA ARG A 454 -14.48 -2.18 3.93
C ARG A 454 -15.89 -2.37 3.36
N SER A 455 -16.42 -1.38 2.65
CA SER A 455 -17.74 -1.49 2.00
C SER A 455 -17.74 -2.51 0.86
N VAL A 456 -16.67 -2.56 0.06
CA VAL A 456 -16.51 -3.51 -1.06
C VAL A 456 -16.36 -4.94 -0.51
N ASN A 457 -15.57 -5.14 0.54
CA ASN A 457 -15.39 -6.46 1.15
C ASN A 457 -16.70 -7.01 1.74
N LYS A 458 -17.50 -6.21 2.44
CA LYS A 458 -18.81 -6.65 2.95
C LYS A 458 -19.81 -6.98 1.84
N LEU A 459 -19.75 -6.31 0.70
CA LEU A 459 -20.59 -6.64 -0.46
C LEU A 459 -20.20 -7.97 -1.10
N SER A 460 -18.91 -8.32 -1.15
CA SER A 460 -18.44 -9.61 -1.69
C SER A 460 -18.74 -10.79 -0.78
N ILE A 461 -18.68 -10.63 0.55
CA ILE A 461 -19.01 -11.67 1.53
C ILE A 461 -20.52 -11.94 1.50
N ASN A 462 -21.37 -10.91 1.39
CA ASN A 462 -22.83 -11.08 1.32
C ASN A 462 -23.33 -11.65 -0.02
N ALA A 463 -22.55 -11.58 -1.10
CA ALA A 463 -22.90 -12.21 -2.38
C ALA A 463 -22.73 -13.74 -2.37
N ASN A 464 -21.90 -14.26 -1.47
CA ASN A 464 -21.65 -15.70 -1.31
C ASN A 464 -22.53 -16.37 -0.25
N ASN A 465 -23.12 -15.63 0.67
CA ASN A 465 -24.08 -16.11 1.65
C ASN A 465 -25.45 -15.51 1.36
N SER A 466 -26.43 -16.34 0.98
CA SER A 466 -27.80 -15.97 0.69
C SER A 466 -28.59 -15.59 1.95
N ILE A 467 -28.16 -14.56 2.66
CA ILE A 467 -28.91 -13.91 3.73
C ILE A 467 -29.13 -12.45 3.30
N GLN A 468 -30.39 -12.15 3.04
CA GLN A 468 -30.87 -10.81 2.73
C GLN A 468 -30.55 -9.85 3.89
N CYS A 469 -29.52 -9.04 3.75
CA CYS A 469 -29.39 -7.80 4.54
C CYS A 469 -30.02 -6.66 3.75
N ALA A 470 -31.06 -6.08 4.33
CA ALA A 470 -31.79 -4.94 3.80
C ALA A 470 -30.92 -3.68 3.98
N ASP A 471 -29.98 -3.42 3.12
CA ASP A 471 -29.47 -2.09 2.80
C ASP A 471 -28.40 -2.22 1.69
N LYS A 472 -28.88 -2.30 0.44
CA LYS A 472 -28.05 -2.12 -0.76
C LYS A 472 -27.68 -0.64 -0.89
N MET A 473 -26.77 -0.16 -0.08
CA MET A 473 -26.27 1.21 -0.21
C MET A 473 -24.87 1.14 -0.82
N SER A 474 -24.75 1.36 -2.12
CA SER A 474 -23.46 1.61 -2.76
C SER A 474 -22.90 2.91 -2.22
N ILE A 475 -21.72 2.84 -1.57
CA ILE A 475 -21.05 4.04 -1.05
C ILE A 475 -20.46 4.81 -2.24
N THR A 476 -21.06 5.96 -2.54
CA THR A 476 -20.51 6.90 -3.52
C THR A 476 -19.33 7.67 -2.92
N ASP A 477 -18.48 8.24 -3.77
CA ASP A 477 -17.31 9.01 -3.35
C ASP A 477 -17.68 10.17 -2.39
N GLY A 478 -18.74 10.92 -2.70
CA GLY A 478 -19.24 11.99 -1.81
C GLY A 478 -19.87 11.48 -0.51
N MET A 479 -20.38 10.25 -0.46
CA MET A 479 -20.81 9.62 0.77
C MET A 479 -19.62 9.21 1.64
N ALA A 480 -18.58 8.64 1.04
CA ALA A 480 -17.36 8.25 1.74
C ALA A 480 -16.65 9.46 2.39
N ASP A 481 -16.67 10.62 1.72
CA ASP A 481 -16.16 11.88 2.30
C ASP A 481 -16.89 12.27 3.59
N LYS A 482 -18.23 12.20 3.59
CA LYS A 482 -19.03 12.53 4.77
C LYS A 482 -18.89 11.50 5.89
N LEU A 483 -18.73 10.22 5.55
CA LEU A 483 -18.46 9.17 6.53
C LEU A 483 -17.09 9.39 7.20
N ALA A 484 -16.08 9.80 6.44
CA ALA A 484 -14.78 10.16 6.97
C ALA A 484 -14.85 11.38 7.90
N ASP A 485 -15.61 12.43 7.53
CA ASP A 485 -15.82 13.61 8.39
C ASP A 485 -16.48 13.24 9.72
N ILE A 486 -17.49 12.38 9.69
CA ILE A 486 -18.19 11.90 10.90
C ILE A 486 -17.22 11.12 11.78
N PHE A 487 -16.40 10.24 11.20
CA PHE A 487 -15.44 9.45 11.95
C PHE A 487 -14.39 10.34 12.64
N ILE A 488 -13.79 11.28 11.91
CA ILE A 488 -12.81 12.25 12.45
C ILE A 488 -13.43 13.04 13.60
N PHE A 489 -14.62 13.57 13.40
CA PHE A 489 -15.34 14.31 14.45
C PHE A 489 -15.55 13.47 15.70
N LEU A 490 -15.97 12.20 15.56
CA LEU A 490 -16.23 11.32 16.70
C LEU A 490 -14.96 10.85 17.41
N LYS A 491 -13.81 10.89 16.75
CA LYS A 491 -12.50 10.67 17.37
C LYS A 491 -12.15 11.79 18.34
N ASP A 492 -12.37 13.03 17.92
CA ASP A 492 -12.07 14.21 18.74
C ASP A 492 -13.17 14.51 19.77
N HIS A 493 -14.42 14.06 19.52
CA HIS A 493 -15.59 14.29 20.36
C HIS A 493 -16.31 12.96 20.66
N PRO A 494 -15.74 12.10 21.52
CA PRO A 494 -16.36 10.83 21.88
C PRO A 494 -17.68 11.04 22.63
N LYS A 495 -18.58 10.05 22.52
CA LYS A 495 -19.96 10.08 23.08
C LYS A 495 -20.84 11.19 22.53
N SER A 496 -20.63 11.60 21.28
CA SER A 496 -21.46 12.62 20.63
C SER A 496 -22.85 12.08 20.26
N PRO A 497 -23.93 12.88 20.44
CA PRO A 497 -25.29 12.51 20.02
C PRO A 497 -25.48 12.71 18.51
N THR A 498 -26.56 12.13 17.96
CA THR A 498 -26.91 12.28 16.53
C THR A 498 -27.06 13.75 16.10
N SER A 499 -27.53 14.62 17.00
CA SER A 499 -27.72 16.06 16.72
C SER A 499 -26.43 16.77 16.35
N SER A 500 -25.29 16.41 16.98
CA SER A 500 -23.99 16.97 16.64
C SER A 500 -23.56 16.57 15.23
N ILE A 501 -23.88 15.34 14.82
CA ILE A 501 -23.58 14.85 13.46
C ILE A 501 -24.47 15.54 12.41
N VAL A 502 -25.74 15.80 12.71
CA VAL A 502 -26.62 16.56 11.84
C VAL A 502 -26.04 17.95 11.55
N THR A 503 -25.54 18.61 12.59
CA THR A 503 -24.88 19.93 12.46
C THR A 503 -23.60 19.84 11.63
N LEU A 504 -22.76 18.81 11.86
CA LEU A 504 -21.50 18.61 11.16
C LEU A 504 -21.69 18.44 9.65
N ILE A 505 -22.57 17.53 9.24
CA ILE A 505 -22.72 17.16 7.82
C ILE A 505 -23.71 18.05 7.05
N GLY A 506 -24.42 18.95 7.72
CA GLY A 506 -25.40 19.85 7.11
C GLY A 506 -26.61 19.14 6.45
N LEU A 507 -26.95 17.91 6.90
CA LEU A 507 -28.03 17.09 6.36
C LEU A 507 -29.08 16.79 7.45
N GLY A 508 -30.28 16.36 7.03
CA GLY A 508 -31.35 16.02 7.96
C GLY A 508 -31.05 14.79 8.83
N ASP A 509 -31.81 14.68 9.94
CA ASP A 509 -31.65 13.63 10.97
C ASP A 509 -31.68 12.19 10.41
N THR A 510 -32.52 11.95 9.39
CA THR A 510 -32.59 10.63 8.72
C THR A 510 -31.28 10.26 8.01
N SER A 511 -30.68 11.23 7.31
CA SER A 511 -29.39 11.01 6.61
C SER A 511 -28.25 10.79 7.61
N ALA A 512 -28.19 11.58 8.69
CA ALA A 512 -27.20 11.42 9.75
C ALA A 512 -27.30 10.03 10.40
N LYS A 513 -28.51 9.57 10.71
CA LYS A 513 -28.71 8.21 11.24
C LYS A 513 -28.30 7.11 10.28
N ASN A 514 -28.51 7.29 8.98
CA ASN A 514 -28.07 6.31 7.96
C ASN A 514 -26.55 6.25 7.88
N TYR A 515 -25.85 7.39 7.89
CA TYR A 515 -24.40 7.43 7.90
C TYR A 515 -23.80 6.83 9.18
N LEU A 516 -24.37 7.13 10.35
CA LEU A 516 -23.96 6.53 11.62
C LEU A 516 -24.17 5.00 11.62
N ARG A 517 -25.31 4.51 11.11
CA ARG A 517 -25.52 3.05 10.94
C ARG A 517 -24.51 2.43 10.01
N CYS A 518 -24.19 3.10 8.91
CA CYS A 518 -23.17 2.65 7.98
C CYS A 518 -21.80 2.51 8.67
N LEU A 519 -21.33 3.52 9.39
CA LEU A 519 -20.07 3.47 10.14
C LEU A 519 -20.07 2.41 11.24
N VAL A 520 -21.18 2.22 11.96
CA VAL A 520 -21.33 1.11 12.93
C VAL A 520 -21.25 -0.24 12.23
N SER A 521 -21.94 -0.40 11.10
CA SER A 521 -21.91 -1.65 10.33
C SER A 521 -20.54 -1.96 9.72
N LEU A 522 -19.76 -0.95 9.42
CA LEU A 522 -18.38 -1.08 8.91
C LEU A 522 -17.34 -1.20 10.03
N GLY A 523 -17.74 -1.13 11.31
CA GLY A 523 -16.82 -1.27 12.43
C GLY A 523 -15.92 -0.07 12.72
N PHE A 524 -16.29 1.15 12.25
CA PHE A 524 -15.52 2.36 12.53
C PHE A 524 -15.92 3.07 13.81
N ILE A 525 -17.19 2.92 14.21
CA ILE A 525 -17.72 3.58 15.41
C ILE A 525 -18.58 2.61 16.22
N LYS A 526 -18.63 2.82 17.52
CA LYS A 526 -19.57 2.15 18.43
C LYS A 526 -20.70 3.08 18.85
N ALA A 527 -21.85 2.47 19.11
CA ALA A 527 -23.04 3.17 19.60
C ALA A 527 -23.34 2.71 21.02
N GLU A 528 -23.52 3.65 21.95
CA GLU A 528 -23.86 3.39 23.35
C GLU A 528 -25.21 4.04 23.69
N GLY A 529 -26.00 3.42 24.55
CA GLY A 529 -27.33 3.89 24.94
C GLY A 529 -28.44 3.53 23.94
N ALA A 530 -29.69 3.97 24.27
CA ALA A 530 -30.86 3.67 23.47
C ALA A 530 -31.70 4.93 23.20
N ASN A 531 -32.43 4.94 22.09
CA ASN A 531 -33.35 5.98 21.70
C ASN A 531 -32.74 7.41 21.69
N LYS A 532 -33.33 8.37 22.40
CA LYS A 532 -32.88 9.78 22.45
C LYS A 532 -31.54 9.98 23.16
N ASN A 533 -31.07 9.01 23.96
CA ASN A 533 -29.82 9.07 24.71
C ASN A 533 -28.71 8.26 24.01
N ARG A 534 -28.86 7.93 22.73
CA ARG A 534 -27.88 7.21 21.97
C ARG A 534 -26.72 8.13 21.59
N THR A 535 -25.52 7.72 21.94
CA THR A 535 -24.26 8.42 21.61
C THR A 535 -23.34 7.52 20.80
N TYR A 536 -22.39 8.14 20.12
CA TYR A 536 -21.45 7.46 19.23
C TYR A 536 -20.02 7.90 19.56
N SER A 537 -19.09 6.97 19.44
CA SER A 537 -17.66 7.20 19.60
C SER A 537 -16.90 6.46 18.49
N ALA A 538 -15.78 6.98 18.02
CA ALA A 538 -14.85 6.22 17.18
C ALA A 538 -14.30 5.03 17.98
N ILE A 539 -14.04 3.93 17.26
CA ILE A 539 -13.42 2.73 17.83
C ILE A 539 -11.93 2.84 17.59
#